data_acf5aa346950541bb9d6174f1a7d701e
#
_entry.id   acf5aa346950541bb9d6174f1a7d701e
#
_cell.length_a   1.000
_cell.length_b   1.000
_cell.length_c   1.000
_cell.angle_alpha   90.00
_cell.angle_beta   90.00
_cell.angle_gamma   90.00
#
_symmetry.space_group_name_H-M   'P 1'
#
loop_
_entity.id
_entity.type
_entity.pdbx_description
1 polymer ?
#
loop_
_entity_poly.entity_id
_entity_poly.type
_entity_poly.pdbx_seq_one_letter_code
_entity_poly.pdbx_strand_id
1 'polypeptide(L)'
;MWEHARYLASVGHEVTFVAAGYPGAAKAEMLDGINVVRLGGIHSMWLRTFLYYQSRGRGRFDVVVAEGFGGSRIPRMTPLYVKEPIITEWHQVHRDLFAVQYPKLMNGPLNLLERFTAWIHRDTLVRAGTEEVRQDFLRIGFKAKNVFVVPVSIREDWLSSPSPTPHRAQGKQVLWLGKLRRYKCPDHLVRAMAEVVEHEPSARLVLAIRRDDTKYEEELRRLVGELNLQGHVEFRLDVSEEQKRDLFLSSQLLVVPSVVEGFGIVVLEANACGVPVVASSGVPEGAVRDGFNGLRYPFGDTHAMAEAIVRLLQDPALYARLSQVASANVERFRWSRVGAEFERVVVQAYASRQPDRVAQN
;
A
#
# COMPACT_ATOMS: atom_id res chain seq x y z
N MET A 1 -9.63 1.73 -1.94
CA MET A 1 -11.10 1.66 -2.26
C MET A 1 -11.83 2.96 -1.93
N TRP A 2 -11.70 3.54 -0.72
CA TRP A 2 -12.40 4.79 -0.37
C TRP A 2 -12.09 5.94 -1.34
N GLU A 3 -10.83 6.16 -1.67
CA GLU A 3 -10.44 7.20 -2.61
C GLU A 3 -11.01 6.99 -4.03
N HIS A 4 -11.07 5.75 -4.52
CA HIS A 4 -11.75 5.48 -5.81
C HIS A 4 -13.24 5.81 -5.74
N ALA A 5 -13.90 5.47 -4.63
CA ALA A 5 -15.30 5.81 -4.41
C ALA A 5 -15.53 7.34 -4.41
N ARG A 6 -14.65 8.10 -3.73
CA ARG A 6 -14.71 9.58 -3.72
C ARG A 6 -14.54 10.18 -5.12
N TYR A 7 -13.60 9.66 -5.89
CA TYR A 7 -13.41 10.14 -7.26
C TYR A 7 -14.66 9.87 -8.10
N LEU A 8 -15.13 8.64 -8.13
CA LEU A 8 -16.33 8.30 -8.89
C LEU A 8 -17.52 9.18 -8.51
N ALA A 9 -17.74 9.42 -7.22
CA ALA A 9 -18.79 10.33 -6.77
C ALA A 9 -18.54 11.78 -7.25
N SER A 10 -17.29 12.25 -7.24
CA SER A 10 -16.95 13.63 -7.68
C SER A 10 -17.14 13.87 -9.17
N VAL A 11 -17.11 12.82 -10.00
CA VAL A 11 -17.36 12.90 -11.46
C VAL A 11 -18.79 12.50 -11.84
N GLY A 12 -19.68 12.35 -10.85
CA GLY A 12 -21.11 12.22 -11.08
C GLY A 12 -21.67 10.79 -11.03
N HIS A 13 -20.85 9.79 -10.66
CA HIS A 13 -21.38 8.43 -10.44
C HIS A 13 -22.12 8.35 -9.10
N GLU A 14 -23.22 7.61 -9.06
CA GLU A 14 -23.93 7.27 -7.83
C GLU A 14 -23.19 6.10 -7.15
N VAL A 15 -22.57 6.37 -6.00
CA VAL A 15 -21.70 5.40 -5.30
C VAL A 15 -22.32 4.96 -3.99
N THR A 16 -22.44 3.64 -3.81
CA THR A 16 -22.77 3.01 -2.52
C THR A 16 -21.54 2.26 -1.99
N PHE A 17 -21.04 2.68 -0.81
CA PHE A 17 -19.88 2.07 -0.16
C PHE A 17 -20.32 1.24 1.05
N VAL A 18 -20.10 -0.07 0.97
CA VAL A 18 -20.41 -1.00 2.06
C VAL A 18 -19.19 -1.16 2.98
N ALA A 19 -19.36 -0.88 4.27
CA ALA A 19 -18.31 -0.92 5.27
C ALA A 19 -18.70 -1.73 6.51
N ALA A 20 -17.73 -2.08 7.35
CA ALA A 20 -17.99 -2.59 8.69
C ALA A 20 -18.46 -1.44 9.60
N GLY A 21 -19.39 -1.75 10.48
CA GLY A 21 -19.81 -0.85 11.56
C GLY A 21 -18.84 -0.88 12.74
N TYR A 22 -18.86 0.20 13.51
CA TYR A 22 -18.16 0.32 14.79
C TYR A 22 -19.09 0.95 15.82
N PRO A 23 -18.81 0.84 17.13
CA PRO A 23 -19.66 1.42 18.17
C PRO A 23 -19.89 2.92 17.96
N GLY A 24 -21.15 3.34 17.98
CA GLY A 24 -21.56 4.74 17.75
C GLY A 24 -21.69 5.17 16.28
N ALA A 25 -21.31 4.32 15.30
CA ALA A 25 -21.45 4.66 13.90
C ALA A 25 -22.91 4.58 13.40
N ALA A 26 -23.34 5.55 12.59
CA ALA A 26 -24.61 5.49 11.87
C ALA A 26 -24.64 4.27 10.95
N LYS A 27 -25.81 3.60 10.85
CA LYS A 27 -25.98 2.45 9.96
C LYS A 27 -25.91 2.82 8.47
N ALA A 28 -26.32 4.02 8.14
CA ALA A 28 -26.21 4.62 6.81
C ALA A 28 -26.05 6.13 6.94
N GLU A 29 -25.21 6.72 6.10
CA GLU A 29 -24.99 8.15 6.04
C GLU A 29 -24.44 8.54 4.65
N MET A 30 -24.57 9.82 4.30
CA MET A 30 -23.95 10.39 3.12
C MET A 30 -22.63 11.06 3.52
N LEU A 31 -21.51 10.62 2.96
CA LEU A 31 -20.18 11.21 3.17
C LEU A 31 -19.53 11.49 1.82
N ASP A 32 -19.10 12.71 1.58
CA ASP A 32 -18.45 13.13 0.33
C ASP A 32 -19.24 12.73 -0.95
N GLY A 33 -20.59 12.77 -0.92
CA GLY A 33 -21.42 12.33 -2.02
C GLY A 33 -21.58 10.81 -2.17
N ILE A 34 -21.03 10.03 -1.23
CA ILE A 34 -21.08 8.57 -1.21
C ILE A 34 -22.12 8.09 -0.21
N ASN A 35 -23.03 7.20 -0.64
CA ASN A 35 -23.94 6.52 0.26
C ASN A 35 -23.20 5.40 1.03
N VAL A 36 -22.81 5.66 2.29
CA VAL A 36 -22.11 4.71 3.15
C VAL A 36 -23.10 3.85 3.91
N VAL A 37 -23.02 2.53 3.73
CA VAL A 37 -23.85 1.54 4.42
C VAL A 37 -22.98 0.66 5.31
N ARG A 38 -23.22 0.69 6.63
CA ARG A 38 -22.43 -0.11 7.59
C ARG A 38 -23.16 -1.37 7.99
N LEU A 39 -22.53 -2.52 7.73
CA LEU A 39 -23.13 -3.85 7.90
C LEU A 39 -22.36 -4.70 8.91
N GLY A 40 -22.79 -4.65 10.18
CA GLY A 40 -22.21 -5.47 11.26
C GLY A 40 -20.76 -5.15 11.55
N GLY A 41 -20.12 -5.99 12.35
CA GLY A 41 -18.70 -5.88 12.66
C GLY A 41 -17.82 -6.58 11.62
N ILE A 42 -16.49 -6.43 11.75
CA ILE A 42 -15.48 -6.92 10.80
C ILE A 42 -15.59 -8.42 10.50
N HIS A 43 -16.01 -9.24 11.45
CA HIS A 43 -16.14 -10.70 11.29
C HIS A 43 -17.45 -11.14 10.62
N SER A 44 -18.51 -10.33 10.72
CA SER A 44 -19.84 -10.65 10.16
C SER A 44 -20.14 -9.89 8.86
N MET A 45 -19.33 -8.91 8.51
CA MET A 45 -19.57 -8.02 7.37
C MET A 45 -19.76 -8.79 6.04
N TRP A 46 -18.97 -9.84 5.79
CA TRP A 46 -19.04 -10.62 4.55
C TRP A 46 -20.40 -11.29 4.34
N LEU A 47 -20.96 -11.94 5.39
CA LEU A 47 -22.28 -12.55 5.33
C LEU A 47 -23.36 -11.47 5.20
N ARG A 48 -23.25 -10.38 5.94
CA ARG A 48 -24.22 -9.29 5.88
C ARG A 48 -24.18 -8.54 4.55
N THR A 49 -23.02 -8.43 3.91
CA THR A 49 -22.90 -7.89 2.55
C THR A 49 -23.58 -8.80 1.54
N PHE A 50 -23.41 -10.11 1.65
CA PHE A 50 -24.17 -11.06 0.82
C PHE A 50 -25.69 -10.88 0.99
N LEU A 51 -26.20 -10.86 2.23
CA LEU A 51 -27.63 -10.67 2.51
C LEU A 51 -28.14 -9.30 2.03
N TYR A 52 -27.35 -8.25 2.22
CA TYR A 52 -27.67 -6.91 1.71
C TYR A 52 -27.79 -6.90 0.18
N TYR A 53 -26.83 -7.51 -0.52
CA TYR A 53 -26.88 -7.61 -1.96
C TYR A 53 -28.10 -8.40 -2.43
N GLN A 54 -28.40 -9.55 -1.84
CA GLN A 54 -29.58 -10.36 -2.22
C GLN A 54 -30.91 -9.62 -2.00
N SER A 55 -31.02 -8.84 -0.92
CA SER A 55 -32.26 -8.19 -0.54
C SER A 55 -32.44 -6.78 -1.13
N ARG A 56 -31.35 -6.05 -1.39
CA ARG A 56 -31.39 -4.62 -1.74
C ARG A 56 -30.46 -4.23 -2.89
N GLY A 57 -29.48 -5.03 -3.24
CA GLY A 57 -28.43 -4.69 -4.20
C GLY A 57 -28.61 -5.28 -5.59
N ARG A 58 -29.27 -6.44 -5.69
CA ARG A 58 -29.38 -7.20 -6.93
C ARG A 58 -30.12 -6.42 -8.01
N GLY A 59 -29.44 -6.19 -9.16
CA GLY A 59 -30.02 -5.46 -10.28
C GLY A 59 -30.11 -3.94 -10.08
N ARG A 60 -29.56 -3.40 -8.99
CA ARG A 60 -29.54 -1.95 -8.70
C ARG A 60 -28.23 -1.27 -9.00
N PHE A 61 -27.16 -2.07 -9.22
CA PHE A 61 -25.84 -1.57 -9.52
C PHE A 61 -25.47 -1.88 -10.96
N ASP A 62 -24.73 -1.00 -11.59
CA ASP A 62 -24.18 -1.21 -12.93
C ASP A 62 -22.87 -1.99 -12.87
N VAL A 63 -22.03 -1.69 -11.88
CA VAL A 63 -20.72 -2.32 -11.62
C VAL A 63 -20.55 -2.50 -10.12
N VAL A 64 -19.92 -3.62 -9.72
CA VAL A 64 -19.56 -3.89 -8.33
C VAL A 64 -18.05 -3.91 -8.19
N VAL A 65 -17.52 -3.07 -7.30
CA VAL A 65 -16.09 -3.12 -6.91
C VAL A 65 -15.97 -3.92 -5.62
N ALA A 66 -15.24 -5.01 -5.65
CA ALA A 66 -15.14 -5.94 -4.53
C ALA A 66 -13.68 -6.24 -4.15
N GLU A 67 -13.42 -6.34 -2.85
CA GLU A 67 -12.14 -6.88 -2.37
C GLU A 67 -12.05 -8.37 -2.71
N GLY A 68 -10.92 -8.82 -3.26
CA GLY A 68 -10.68 -10.22 -3.59
C GLY A 68 -10.14 -11.01 -2.40
N PHE A 69 -8.85 -10.92 -2.17
CA PHE A 69 -8.18 -11.54 -1.03
C PHE A 69 -7.44 -10.47 -0.24
N GLY A 70 -7.64 -10.38 1.05
CA GLY A 70 -7.10 -9.30 1.84
C GLY A 70 -6.92 -9.63 3.32
N GLY A 71 -6.74 -8.62 4.14
CA GLY A 71 -6.36 -8.71 5.54
C GLY A 71 -7.29 -9.51 6.45
N SER A 72 -8.51 -9.84 6.02
CA SER A 72 -9.45 -10.67 6.79
C SER A 72 -9.19 -12.18 6.68
N ARG A 73 -8.27 -12.62 5.81
CA ARG A 73 -7.96 -14.03 5.52
C ARG A 73 -9.16 -14.87 5.07
N ILE A 74 -10.30 -14.24 4.83
CA ILE A 74 -11.52 -14.90 4.36
C ILE A 74 -11.64 -14.59 2.87
N PRO A 75 -11.64 -15.62 2.00
CA PRO A 75 -11.88 -15.45 0.58
C PRO A 75 -13.18 -14.70 0.32
N ARG A 76 -13.15 -13.71 -0.53
CA ARG A 76 -14.37 -13.04 -0.94
C ARG A 76 -14.98 -13.82 -2.10
N MET A 77 -16.15 -14.39 -1.86
CA MET A 77 -16.86 -15.21 -2.84
C MET A 77 -17.81 -14.39 -3.71
N THR A 78 -17.51 -13.11 -3.90
CA THR A 78 -18.38 -12.15 -4.61
C THR A 78 -18.79 -12.62 -6.00
N PRO A 79 -17.91 -13.22 -6.84
CA PRO A 79 -18.29 -13.68 -8.17
C PRO A 79 -19.33 -14.83 -8.17
N LEU A 80 -19.52 -15.53 -7.05
CA LEU A 80 -20.47 -16.63 -6.98
C LEU A 80 -21.93 -16.16 -6.80
N TYR A 81 -22.15 -14.91 -6.39
CA TYR A 81 -23.50 -14.44 -6.11
C TYR A 81 -23.85 -13.08 -6.75
N VAL A 82 -22.87 -12.29 -7.17
CA VAL A 82 -23.09 -11.02 -7.87
C VAL A 82 -23.18 -11.29 -9.37
N LYS A 83 -24.19 -10.67 -10.03
CA LYS A 83 -24.45 -10.84 -11.46
C LYS A 83 -23.94 -9.69 -12.31
N GLU A 84 -23.73 -8.55 -11.69
CA GLU A 84 -23.18 -7.35 -12.30
C GLU A 84 -21.68 -7.56 -12.62
N PRO A 85 -21.10 -6.82 -13.57
CA PRO A 85 -19.66 -6.81 -13.81
C PRO A 85 -18.91 -6.48 -12.52
N ILE A 86 -17.87 -7.27 -12.22
CA ILE A 86 -17.08 -7.13 -11.00
C ILE A 86 -15.69 -6.62 -11.34
N ILE A 87 -15.26 -5.59 -10.62
CA ILE A 87 -13.88 -5.16 -10.55
C ILE A 87 -13.33 -5.63 -9.19
N THR A 88 -12.33 -6.49 -9.22
CA THR A 88 -11.69 -7.02 -8.01
C THR A 88 -10.50 -6.15 -7.62
N GLU A 89 -10.56 -5.58 -6.42
CA GLU A 89 -9.42 -4.93 -5.76
C GLU A 89 -8.59 -5.99 -5.05
N TRP A 90 -7.36 -6.22 -5.55
CA TRP A 90 -6.43 -7.16 -4.95
C TRP A 90 -5.04 -6.52 -4.94
N HIS A 91 -4.49 -6.28 -3.77
CA HIS A 91 -3.33 -5.40 -3.64
C HIS A 91 -2.01 -6.08 -3.98
N GLN A 92 -1.87 -7.38 -3.69
CA GLN A 92 -0.66 -8.18 -3.93
C GLN A 92 -0.95 -9.67 -3.76
N VAL A 93 -0.07 -10.52 -4.29
CA VAL A 93 -0.03 -11.95 -3.97
C VAL A 93 0.68 -12.13 -2.62
N HIS A 94 0.14 -12.99 -1.76
CA HIS A 94 0.59 -13.08 -0.35
C HIS A 94 1.55 -14.25 -0.08
N ARG A 95 1.94 -15.01 -1.09
CA ARG A 95 2.79 -16.21 -0.92
C ARG A 95 4.03 -15.94 -0.06
N ASP A 96 4.81 -14.91 -0.39
CA ASP A 96 6.06 -14.59 0.28
C ASP A 96 5.78 -13.95 1.65
N LEU A 97 4.67 -13.20 1.78
CA LEU A 97 4.17 -12.72 3.06
C LEU A 97 3.81 -13.88 3.99
N PHE A 98 3.12 -14.90 3.49
CA PHE A 98 2.74 -16.06 4.30
C PHE A 98 3.96 -16.80 4.83
N ALA A 99 5.01 -16.91 4.02
CA ALA A 99 6.25 -17.59 4.42
C ALA A 99 6.94 -16.95 5.63
N VAL A 100 6.82 -15.62 5.76
CA VAL A 100 7.44 -14.86 6.86
C VAL A 100 6.49 -14.66 8.05
N GLN A 101 5.20 -14.47 7.78
CA GLN A 101 4.24 -14.05 8.82
C GLN A 101 3.62 -15.23 9.57
N TYR A 102 3.61 -16.45 9.00
CA TYR A 102 2.90 -17.60 9.56
C TYR A 102 3.82 -18.80 9.74
N PRO A 103 3.49 -19.71 10.68
CA PRO A 103 4.19 -21.00 10.81
C PRO A 103 4.19 -21.75 9.48
N LYS A 104 5.30 -22.45 9.17
CA LYS A 104 5.49 -23.17 7.90
C LYS A 104 4.33 -24.11 7.55
N LEU A 105 3.70 -24.74 8.55
CA LEU A 105 2.56 -25.65 8.36
C LEU A 105 1.31 -24.95 7.75
N MET A 106 1.16 -23.64 7.97
CA MET A 106 0.03 -22.86 7.45
C MET A 106 0.26 -22.32 6.03
N ASN A 107 1.51 -22.30 5.55
CA ASN A 107 1.84 -21.68 4.26
C ASN A 107 1.16 -22.41 3.08
N GLY A 108 1.20 -23.74 3.07
CA GLY A 108 0.56 -24.55 2.04
C GLY A 108 -0.96 -24.29 1.94
N PRO A 109 -1.72 -24.48 3.04
CA PRO A 109 -3.15 -24.18 3.08
C PRO A 109 -3.51 -22.75 2.69
N LEU A 110 -2.76 -21.73 3.15
CA LEU A 110 -3.02 -20.34 2.81
C LEU A 110 -2.76 -20.03 1.34
N ASN A 111 -1.68 -20.57 0.77
CA ASN A 111 -1.40 -20.45 -0.66
C ASN A 111 -2.46 -21.15 -1.52
N LEU A 112 -2.93 -22.33 -1.11
CA LEU A 112 -4.01 -23.01 -1.80
C LEU A 112 -5.30 -22.21 -1.77
N LEU A 113 -5.63 -21.62 -0.61
CA LEU A 113 -6.80 -20.78 -0.42
C LEU A 113 -6.73 -19.51 -1.30
N GLU A 114 -5.56 -18.88 -1.40
CA GLU A 114 -5.34 -17.73 -2.29
C GLU A 114 -5.53 -18.12 -3.76
N ARG A 115 -4.95 -19.23 -4.21
CA ARG A 115 -5.12 -19.74 -5.58
C ARG A 115 -6.57 -20.13 -5.88
N PHE A 116 -7.27 -20.72 -4.92
CA PHE A 116 -8.70 -21.02 -5.04
C PHE A 116 -9.53 -19.75 -5.19
N THR A 117 -9.21 -18.71 -4.41
CA THR A 117 -9.87 -17.40 -4.54
C THR A 117 -9.57 -16.78 -5.92
N ALA A 118 -8.32 -16.84 -6.38
CA ALA A 118 -7.96 -16.37 -7.72
C ALA A 118 -8.73 -17.12 -8.82
N TRP A 119 -8.92 -18.43 -8.66
CA TRP A 119 -9.73 -19.23 -9.58
C TRP A 119 -11.20 -18.78 -9.64
N ILE A 120 -11.80 -18.43 -8.49
CA ILE A 120 -13.17 -17.88 -8.43
C ILE A 120 -13.25 -16.52 -9.13
N HIS A 121 -12.24 -15.67 -8.95
CA HIS A 121 -12.18 -14.31 -9.49
C HIS A 121 -11.59 -14.22 -10.91
N ARG A 122 -11.16 -15.33 -11.53
CA ARG A 122 -10.38 -15.33 -12.80
C ARG A 122 -11.09 -14.66 -13.98
N ASP A 123 -12.41 -14.57 -13.93
CA ASP A 123 -13.23 -13.98 -14.99
C ASP A 123 -13.67 -12.53 -14.68
N THR A 124 -13.35 -12.01 -13.49
CA THR A 124 -13.58 -10.62 -13.14
C THR A 124 -12.46 -9.73 -13.66
N LEU A 125 -12.72 -8.43 -13.80
CA LEU A 125 -11.66 -7.45 -13.98
C LEU A 125 -10.87 -7.31 -12.66
N VAL A 126 -9.55 -7.26 -12.73
CA VAL A 126 -8.69 -7.20 -11.53
C VAL A 126 -7.73 -6.03 -11.66
N ARG A 127 -7.67 -5.21 -10.62
CA ARG A 127 -6.72 -4.11 -10.55
C ARG A 127 -5.41 -4.55 -9.91
N ALA A 128 -4.31 -4.34 -10.63
CA ALA A 128 -2.95 -4.41 -10.12
C ALA A 128 -2.42 -3.00 -9.87
N GLY A 129 -1.66 -2.80 -8.78
CA GLY A 129 -1.04 -1.51 -8.48
C GLY A 129 0.18 -1.20 -9.35
N THR A 130 0.87 -2.23 -9.83
CA THR A 130 2.09 -2.14 -10.65
C THR A 130 2.13 -3.29 -11.67
N GLU A 131 3.07 -3.21 -12.63
CA GLU A 131 3.25 -4.29 -13.62
C GLU A 131 3.77 -5.57 -12.97
N GLU A 132 4.60 -5.48 -11.93
CA GLU A 132 5.09 -6.64 -11.18
C GLU A 132 3.93 -7.38 -10.50
N VAL A 133 3.04 -6.65 -9.84
CA VAL A 133 1.82 -7.22 -9.24
C VAL A 133 0.91 -7.83 -10.31
N ARG A 134 0.83 -7.21 -11.49
CA ARG A 134 0.12 -7.78 -12.63
C ARG A 134 0.70 -9.13 -13.03
N GLN A 135 2.03 -9.23 -13.17
CA GLN A 135 2.70 -10.50 -13.50
C GLN A 135 2.44 -11.57 -12.42
N ASP A 136 2.44 -11.20 -11.15
CA ASP A 136 2.10 -12.12 -10.07
C ASP A 136 0.66 -12.62 -10.16
N PHE A 137 -0.29 -11.77 -10.52
CA PHE A 137 -1.68 -12.19 -10.76
C PHE A 137 -1.80 -13.18 -11.92
N LEU A 138 -1.04 -12.96 -13.01
CA LEU A 138 -1.01 -13.92 -14.12
C LEU A 138 -0.46 -15.29 -13.67
N ARG A 139 0.57 -15.31 -12.83
CA ARG A 139 1.17 -16.55 -12.29
C ARG A 139 0.21 -17.34 -11.40
N ILE A 140 -0.71 -16.67 -10.69
CA ILE A 140 -1.71 -17.36 -9.86
C ILE A 140 -3.00 -17.71 -10.60
N GLY A 141 -3.12 -17.36 -11.89
CA GLY A 141 -4.16 -17.86 -12.80
C GLY A 141 -5.19 -16.84 -13.27
N PHE A 142 -4.98 -15.52 -13.07
CA PHE A 142 -5.82 -14.51 -13.71
C PHE A 142 -5.56 -14.42 -15.21
N LYS A 143 -6.59 -14.09 -15.98
CA LYS A 143 -6.48 -13.91 -17.44
C LYS A 143 -5.87 -12.55 -17.77
N ALA A 144 -4.87 -12.51 -18.64
CA ALA A 144 -4.14 -11.28 -18.98
C ALA A 144 -5.05 -10.12 -19.44
N LYS A 145 -6.11 -10.42 -20.19
CA LYS A 145 -7.10 -9.45 -20.68
C LYS A 145 -7.96 -8.83 -19.56
N ASN A 146 -7.98 -9.44 -18.39
CA ASN A 146 -8.80 -9.00 -17.25
C ASN A 146 -7.97 -8.26 -16.21
N VAL A 147 -6.64 -8.21 -16.30
CA VAL A 147 -5.78 -7.55 -15.32
C VAL A 147 -5.34 -6.19 -15.82
N PHE A 148 -5.76 -5.13 -15.11
CA PHE A 148 -5.45 -3.73 -15.43
C PHE A 148 -4.42 -3.19 -14.44
N VAL A 149 -3.47 -2.41 -14.94
CA VAL A 149 -2.52 -1.70 -14.09
C VAL A 149 -3.07 -0.30 -13.86
N VAL A 150 -3.56 -0.07 -12.64
CA VAL A 150 -3.96 1.26 -12.15
C VAL A 150 -3.28 1.45 -10.81
N PRO A 151 -2.32 2.39 -10.68
CA PRO A 151 -1.53 2.54 -9.48
C PRO A 151 -2.38 3.00 -8.29
N VAL A 152 -1.78 3.07 -7.11
CA VAL A 152 -2.39 3.76 -5.98
C VAL A 152 -2.24 5.26 -6.16
N SER A 153 -3.20 6.01 -5.66
CA SER A 153 -3.13 7.46 -5.62
C SER A 153 -2.56 7.94 -4.28
N ILE A 154 -1.99 9.15 -4.31
CA ILE A 154 -1.67 9.91 -3.10
C ILE A 154 -2.78 10.91 -2.81
N ARG A 155 -3.02 11.19 -1.53
CA ARG A 155 -3.99 12.20 -1.08
C ARG A 155 -3.55 13.60 -1.53
N GLU A 156 -4.49 14.42 -1.96
CA GLU A 156 -4.22 15.79 -2.47
C GLU A 156 -3.56 16.70 -1.42
N ASP A 157 -3.86 16.52 -0.14
CA ASP A 157 -3.26 17.30 0.94
C ASP A 157 -1.74 17.09 1.08
N TRP A 158 -1.21 15.97 0.58
CA TRP A 158 0.23 15.75 0.48
C TRP A 158 0.88 16.53 -0.67
N LEU A 159 0.14 16.78 -1.74
CA LEU A 159 0.60 17.47 -2.95
C LEU A 159 0.36 18.98 -2.92
N SER A 160 -0.61 19.44 -2.15
CA SER A 160 -1.06 20.84 -2.13
C SER A 160 -0.18 21.76 -1.27
N SER A 161 0.70 21.19 -0.46
CA SER A 161 1.69 22.01 0.26
C SER A 161 2.88 22.25 -0.66
N PRO A 162 3.43 23.47 -0.72
CA PRO A 162 4.69 23.69 -1.39
C PRO A 162 5.68 22.66 -0.84
N SER A 163 6.38 21.97 -1.75
CA SER A 163 7.44 21.05 -1.34
C SER A 163 8.40 21.87 -0.49
N PRO A 164 8.41 21.73 0.85
CA PRO A 164 9.37 22.46 1.63
C PRO A 164 10.71 22.00 1.10
N THR A 165 11.59 22.94 0.80
CA THR A 165 13.01 22.61 0.77
C THR A 165 13.27 21.82 2.04
N PRO A 166 13.70 20.56 1.96
CA PRO A 166 13.90 19.75 3.13
C PRO A 166 14.73 20.59 4.11
N HIS A 167 14.13 21.03 5.21
CA HIS A 167 14.92 21.59 6.29
C HIS A 167 15.82 20.43 6.66
N ARG A 168 17.07 20.51 6.22
CA ARG A 168 18.09 19.57 6.67
C ARG A 168 18.02 19.59 8.17
N ALA A 169 17.35 18.59 8.74
CA ALA A 169 17.44 18.38 10.17
C ALA A 169 18.93 18.45 10.52
N GLN A 170 19.26 19.06 11.65
CA GLN A 170 20.65 19.16 12.14
C GLN A 170 21.18 17.77 12.53
N GLY A 171 20.87 16.75 11.76
CA GLY A 171 21.25 15.36 11.97
C GLY A 171 20.81 14.50 10.80
N LYS A 172 21.59 13.48 10.46
CA LYS A 172 21.34 12.55 9.37
C LYS A 172 20.27 11.53 9.79
N GLN A 173 18.98 11.92 9.70
CA GLN A 173 17.86 11.08 10.11
C GLN A 173 17.45 10.13 9.00
N VAL A 174 17.43 8.84 9.33
CA VAL A 174 16.87 7.72 8.58
C VAL A 174 15.50 7.41 9.14
N LEU A 175 14.47 7.27 8.30
CA LEU A 175 13.11 6.98 8.73
C LEU A 175 12.68 5.58 8.28
N TRP A 176 12.06 4.85 9.17
CA TRP A 176 11.18 3.72 8.86
C TRP A 176 9.77 4.03 9.36
N LEU A 177 8.75 3.80 8.53
CA LEU A 177 7.36 4.09 8.90
C LEU A 177 6.43 2.97 8.44
N GLY A 178 5.64 2.43 9.37
CA GLY A 178 4.65 1.42 9.02
C GLY A 178 3.98 0.71 10.19
N LYS A 179 3.05 -0.18 9.85
CA LYS A 179 2.55 -1.17 10.82
C LYS A 179 3.67 -2.13 11.16
N LEU A 180 3.80 -2.45 12.44
CA LEU A 180 4.80 -3.40 12.90
C LEU A 180 4.39 -4.83 12.53
N ARG A 181 4.90 -5.29 11.39
CA ARG A 181 4.68 -6.63 10.85
C ARG A 181 6.03 -7.23 10.44
N ARG A 182 6.21 -8.54 10.65
CA ARG A 182 7.49 -9.21 10.36
C ARG A 182 7.93 -9.08 8.92
N TYR A 183 7.00 -9.13 7.95
CA TYR A 183 7.33 -8.96 6.53
C TYR A 183 7.81 -7.54 6.15
N LYS A 184 7.64 -6.55 7.03
CA LYS A 184 8.17 -5.18 6.87
C LYS A 184 9.63 -5.05 7.29
N CYS A 185 10.18 -6.05 7.95
CA CYS A 185 11.60 -6.22 8.31
C CYS A 185 12.32 -4.98 8.90
N PRO A 186 11.76 -4.26 9.88
CA PRO A 186 12.50 -3.19 10.55
C PRO A 186 13.74 -3.70 11.28
N ASP A 187 13.80 -4.98 11.66
CA ASP A 187 14.96 -5.63 12.26
C ASP A 187 16.16 -5.70 11.30
N HIS A 188 15.95 -5.90 9.98
CA HIS A 188 17.00 -5.79 8.99
C HIS A 188 17.60 -4.38 8.97
N LEU A 189 16.77 -3.35 9.06
CA LEU A 189 17.24 -1.96 9.12
C LEU A 189 18.02 -1.69 10.41
N VAL A 190 17.54 -2.16 11.58
CA VAL A 190 18.28 -2.02 12.84
C VAL A 190 19.67 -2.67 12.73
N ARG A 191 19.79 -3.84 12.08
CA ARG A 191 21.10 -4.48 11.85
C ARG A 191 21.98 -3.65 10.90
N ALA A 192 21.42 -3.14 9.80
CA ALA A 192 22.16 -2.29 8.88
C ALA A 192 22.65 -0.99 9.55
N MET A 193 21.87 -0.44 10.51
CA MET A 193 22.26 0.77 11.23
C MET A 193 23.55 0.59 12.06
N ALA A 194 23.90 -0.60 12.48
CA ALA A 194 25.18 -0.82 13.17
C ALA A 194 26.37 -0.43 12.26
N GLU A 195 26.34 -0.87 11.00
CA GLU A 195 27.34 -0.50 10.00
C GLU A 195 27.21 0.96 9.56
N VAL A 196 25.99 1.48 9.40
CA VAL A 196 25.75 2.89 9.05
C VAL A 196 26.40 3.82 10.08
N VAL A 197 26.25 3.54 11.37
CA VAL A 197 26.81 4.37 12.46
C VAL A 197 28.34 4.33 12.49
N GLU A 198 28.97 3.23 12.07
CA GLU A 198 30.43 3.17 11.93
C GLU A 198 30.96 4.15 10.87
N HIS A 199 30.22 4.30 9.75
CA HIS A 199 30.61 5.21 8.65
C HIS A 199 30.06 6.62 8.82
N GLU A 200 28.99 6.78 9.57
CA GLU A 200 28.29 8.04 9.82
C GLU A 200 27.79 8.12 11.26
N PRO A 201 28.68 8.47 12.22
CA PRO A 201 28.33 8.50 13.65
C PRO A 201 27.20 9.48 14.03
N SER A 202 26.88 10.43 13.16
CA SER A 202 25.74 11.34 13.38
C SER A 202 24.40 10.78 12.94
N ALA A 203 24.37 9.61 12.28
CA ALA A 203 23.14 8.99 11.80
C ALA A 203 22.20 8.61 12.95
N ARG A 204 20.90 8.87 12.75
CA ARG A 204 19.81 8.51 13.68
C ARG A 204 18.73 7.77 12.91
N LEU A 205 18.22 6.70 13.47
CA LEU A 205 17.08 5.97 12.95
C LEU A 205 15.83 6.32 13.77
N VAL A 206 14.77 6.74 13.11
CA VAL A 206 13.44 6.84 13.71
C VAL A 206 12.57 5.69 13.19
N LEU A 207 12.11 4.85 14.09
CA LEU A 207 11.12 3.80 13.84
C LEU A 207 9.72 4.34 14.20
N ALA A 208 8.99 4.85 13.20
CA ALA A 208 7.62 5.32 13.38
C ALA A 208 6.65 4.13 13.22
N ILE A 209 6.26 3.56 14.34
CA ILE A 209 5.53 2.30 14.45
C ILE A 209 4.05 2.57 14.70
N ARG A 210 3.18 2.07 13.81
CA ARG A 210 1.80 1.79 14.16
C ARG A 210 1.73 0.41 14.82
N ARG A 211 1.34 0.40 16.09
CA ARG A 211 1.32 -0.83 16.91
C ARG A 211 0.37 -1.87 16.34
N ASP A 212 0.85 -3.11 16.29
CA ASP A 212 0.10 -4.27 15.82
C ASP A 212 0.65 -5.59 16.40
N ASP A 213 1.95 -5.63 16.77
CA ASP A 213 2.64 -6.77 17.36
C ASP A 213 3.60 -6.29 18.47
N THR A 214 3.11 -6.32 19.71
CA THR A 214 3.88 -5.87 20.89
C THR A 214 5.10 -6.76 21.14
N LYS A 215 4.99 -8.07 20.89
CA LYS A 215 6.11 -8.99 21.05
C LYS A 215 7.25 -8.68 20.09
N TYR A 216 6.92 -8.35 18.85
CA TYR A 216 7.94 -7.96 17.87
C TYR A 216 8.54 -6.58 18.19
N GLU A 217 7.78 -5.66 18.80
CA GLU A 217 8.33 -4.40 19.33
C GLU A 217 9.38 -4.66 20.41
N GLU A 218 9.10 -5.56 21.37
CA GLU A 218 10.06 -5.96 22.42
C GLU A 218 11.33 -6.61 21.83
N GLU A 219 11.17 -7.48 20.82
CA GLU A 219 12.30 -8.08 20.09
C GLU A 219 13.18 -7.01 19.43
N LEU A 220 12.58 -5.98 18.80
CA LEU A 220 13.32 -4.87 18.19
C LEU A 220 14.08 -4.05 19.24
N ARG A 221 13.46 -3.73 20.37
CA ARG A 221 14.12 -2.98 21.46
C ARG A 221 15.30 -3.76 22.04
N ARG A 222 15.15 -5.08 22.19
CA ARG A 222 16.25 -5.94 22.61
C ARG A 222 17.38 -5.93 21.58
N LEU A 223 17.08 -6.06 20.28
CA LEU A 223 18.06 -6.01 19.20
C LEU A 223 18.85 -4.69 19.19
N VAL A 224 18.17 -3.56 19.41
CA VAL A 224 18.82 -2.25 19.55
C VAL A 224 19.83 -2.26 20.72
N GLY A 225 19.45 -2.91 21.83
CA GLY A 225 20.36 -3.08 22.98
C GLY A 225 21.57 -3.96 22.69
N GLU A 226 21.35 -5.12 22.07
CA GLU A 226 22.39 -6.08 21.67
C GLU A 226 23.43 -5.47 20.71
N LEU A 227 23.00 -4.56 19.85
CA LEU A 227 23.85 -3.86 18.88
C LEU A 227 24.42 -2.52 19.40
N ASN A 228 24.18 -2.16 20.68
CA ASN A 228 24.63 -0.90 21.28
C ASN A 228 24.14 0.37 20.53
N LEU A 229 22.93 0.32 19.97
CA LEU A 229 22.36 1.41 19.16
C LEU A 229 21.37 2.31 19.93
N GLN A 230 21.32 2.24 21.28
CA GLN A 230 20.34 3.00 22.10
C GLN A 230 20.43 4.51 21.89
N GLY A 231 21.62 5.04 21.61
CA GLY A 231 21.82 6.46 21.30
C GLY A 231 21.48 6.85 19.85
N HIS A 232 21.20 5.89 18.98
CA HIS A 232 20.99 6.09 17.54
C HIS A 232 19.61 5.69 17.03
N VAL A 233 18.80 4.98 17.84
CA VAL A 233 17.47 4.48 17.44
C VAL A 233 16.39 5.04 18.35
N GLU A 234 15.44 5.72 17.77
CA GLU A 234 14.26 6.26 18.44
C GLU A 234 13.00 5.53 17.99
N PHE A 235 12.12 5.22 18.94
CA PHE A 235 10.80 4.60 18.69
C PHE A 235 9.70 5.65 18.85
N ARG A 236 8.98 5.94 17.77
CA ARG A 236 7.77 6.77 17.75
C ARG A 236 6.56 5.88 17.52
N LEU A 237 5.61 5.89 18.47
CA LEU A 237 4.47 4.98 18.46
C LEU A 237 3.20 5.72 18.10
N ASP A 238 2.40 5.13 17.22
CA ASP A 238 1.06 5.60 16.84
C ASP A 238 1.01 7.10 16.48
N VAL A 239 1.96 7.55 15.68
CA VAL A 239 2.06 8.95 15.25
C VAL A 239 0.82 9.40 14.47
N SER A 240 0.40 10.66 14.68
CA SER A 240 -0.68 11.28 13.90
C SER A 240 -0.25 11.55 12.45
N GLU A 241 -1.21 11.88 11.57
CA GLU A 241 -0.90 12.23 10.18
C GLU A 241 -0.01 13.48 10.08
N GLU A 242 -0.19 14.45 10.98
CA GLU A 242 0.65 15.64 11.08
C GLU A 242 2.09 15.27 11.50
N GLN A 243 2.23 14.54 12.61
CA GLN A 243 3.53 14.03 13.07
C GLN A 243 4.23 13.18 12.01
N LYS A 244 3.48 12.36 11.26
CA LYS A 244 4.02 11.58 10.15
C LYS A 244 4.64 12.48 9.08
N ARG A 245 3.96 13.57 8.74
CA ARG A 245 4.47 14.55 7.79
C ARG A 245 5.75 15.22 8.30
N ASP A 246 5.77 15.64 9.56
CA ASP A 246 6.95 16.25 10.19
C ASP A 246 8.14 15.29 10.18
N LEU A 247 7.91 13.99 10.42
CA LEU A 247 8.93 12.97 10.33
C LEU A 247 9.51 12.84 8.91
N PHE A 248 8.70 12.90 7.86
CA PHE A 248 9.23 12.93 6.50
C PHE A 248 10.05 14.20 6.25
N LEU A 249 9.55 15.37 6.64
CA LEU A 249 10.22 16.64 6.42
C LEU A 249 11.55 16.78 7.19
N SER A 250 11.66 16.09 8.33
CA SER A 250 12.89 16.05 9.14
C SER A 250 13.85 14.94 8.74
N SER A 251 13.45 14.01 7.86
CA SER A 251 14.27 12.87 7.46
C SER A 251 15.02 13.11 6.16
N GLN A 252 16.22 12.56 6.04
CA GLN A 252 16.97 12.57 4.79
C GLN A 252 16.54 11.46 3.84
N LEU A 253 16.14 10.32 4.37
CA LEU A 253 15.68 9.19 3.56
C LEU A 253 14.68 8.32 4.32
N LEU A 254 13.82 7.65 3.55
CA LEU A 254 12.97 6.58 4.04
C LEU A 254 13.60 5.23 3.67
N VAL A 255 13.54 4.25 4.56
CA VAL A 255 13.93 2.86 4.24
C VAL A 255 12.70 1.95 4.27
N VAL A 256 12.54 1.16 3.20
CA VAL A 256 11.46 0.18 3.05
C VAL A 256 12.06 -1.22 2.83
N PRO A 257 12.41 -1.94 3.91
CA PRO A 257 13.11 -3.22 3.85
C PRO A 257 12.18 -4.43 3.68
N SER A 258 10.99 -4.24 3.19
CA SER A 258 9.92 -5.24 3.14
C SER A 258 10.25 -6.44 2.26
N VAL A 259 9.79 -7.64 2.67
CA VAL A 259 9.82 -8.87 1.82
C VAL A 259 9.03 -8.67 0.55
N VAL A 260 7.87 -8.02 0.67
CA VAL A 260 6.92 -7.78 -0.42
C VAL A 260 6.06 -6.56 -0.11
N GLU A 261 5.80 -5.76 -1.12
CA GLU A 261 4.85 -4.66 -1.10
C GLU A 261 3.93 -4.73 -2.32
N GLY A 262 2.66 -4.40 -2.12
CA GLY A 262 1.73 -4.25 -3.25
C GLY A 262 2.03 -2.99 -4.08
N PHE A 263 2.37 -1.92 -3.40
CA PHE A 263 2.85 -0.66 -3.98
C PHE A 263 3.79 0.08 -3.02
N GLY A 264 3.41 0.23 -1.73
CA GLY A 264 4.14 1.04 -0.77
C GLY A 264 3.70 2.51 -0.77
N ILE A 265 2.48 2.79 -0.29
CA ILE A 265 1.94 4.18 -0.21
C ILE A 265 2.92 5.11 0.53
N VAL A 266 3.62 4.60 1.54
CA VAL A 266 4.65 5.33 2.30
C VAL A 266 5.76 5.90 1.40
N VAL A 267 6.05 5.23 0.28
CA VAL A 267 7.01 5.72 -0.74
C VAL A 267 6.49 6.99 -1.40
N LEU A 268 5.20 7.03 -1.76
CA LEU A 268 4.59 8.22 -2.35
C LEU A 268 4.55 9.39 -1.37
N GLU A 269 4.24 9.10 -0.11
CA GLU A 269 4.23 10.09 0.97
C GLU A 269 5.63 10.70 1.18
N ALA A 270 6.67 9.85 1.23
CA ALA A 270 8.06 10.29 1.29
C ALA A 270 8.45 11.14 0.07
N ASN A 271 8.13 10.66 -1.14
CA ASN A 271 8.44 11.36 -2.38
C ASN A 271 7.71 12.70 -2.49
N ALA A 272 6.47 12.82 -1.99
CA ALA A 272 5.74 14.08 -1.91
C ALA A 272 6.46 15.12 -1.03
N CYS A 273 7.18 14.66 -0.02
CA CYS A 273 8.04 15.50 0.83
C CYS A 273 9.47 15.65 0.28
N GLY A 274 9.75 15.20 -0.94
CA GLY A 274 11.10 15.25 -1.52
C GLY A 274 12.10 14.31 -0.83
N VAL A 275 11.64 13.29 -0.14
CA VAL A 275 12.47 12.31 0.60
C VAL A 275 12.77 11.11 -0.29
N PRO A 276 14.04 10.86 -0.68
CA PRO A 276 14.44 9.66 -1.41
C PRO A 276 14.22 8.41 -0.59
N VAL A 277 14.09 7.27 -1.28
CA VAL A 277 13.81 5.98 -0.63
C VAL A 277 14.94 4.99 -0.86
N VAL A 278 15.35 4.27 0.19
CA VAL A 278 16.15 3.05 0.07
C VAL A 278 15.21 1.86 0.22
N ALA A 279 15.08 1.04 -0.83
CA ALA A 279 14.09 -0.02 -0.89
C ALA A 279 14.71 -1.38 -1.20
N SER A 280 14.18 -2.42 -0.57
CA SER A 280 14.52 -3.81 -0.94
C SER A 280 13.97 -4.17 -2.32
N SER A 281 14.48 -5.24 -2.92
CA SER A 281 13.93 -5.82 -4.17
C SER A 281 12.48 -6.32 -4.01
N GLY A 282 11.96 -6.45 -2.79
CA GLY A 282 10.55 -6.77 -2.51
C GLY A 282 9.57 -5.61 -2.71
N VAL A 283 10.09 -4.38 -2.89
CA VAL A 283 9.28 -3.20 -3.25
C VAL A 283 9.22 -3.09 -4.76
N PRO A 284 8.03 -2.94 -5.39
CA PRO A 284 7.91 -2.85 -6.85
C PRO A 284 8.70 -1.69 -7.45
N GLU A 285 9.28 -1.88 -8.64
CA GLU A 285 9.97 -0.82 -9.39
C GLU A 285 9.02 0.32 -9.79
N GLY A 286 7.73 0.01 -9.94
CA GLY A 286 6.70 1.02 -10.13
C GLY A 286 6.62 2.05 -9.00
N ALA A 287 7.03 1.68 -7.77
CA ALA A 287 7.10 2.56 -6.62
C ALA A 287 8.49 3.19 -6.44
N VAL A 288 9.56 2.36 -6.43
CA VAL A 288 10.96 2.82 -6.28
C VAL A 288 11.79 2.32 -7.45
N ARG A 289 12.17 3.23 -8.33
CA ARG A 289 13.08 2.96 -9.44
C ARG A 289 14.50 3.35 -9.05
N ASP A 290 15.42 2.38 -9.18
CA ASP A 290 16.81 2.56 -8.79
C ASP A 290 17.49 3.74 -9.52
N GLY A 291 18.22 4.56 -8.76
CA GLY A 291 18.91 5.76 -9.26
C GLY A 291 17.97 6.88 -9.76
N PHE A 292 16.64 6.71 -9.67
CA PHE A 292 15.64 7.69 -10.12
C PHE A 292 14.98 8.42 -8.95
N ASN A 293 14.13 7.75 -8.15
CA ASN A 293 13.48 8.33 -6.96
C ASN A 293 13.94 7.67 -5.65
N GLY A 294 14.98 6.86 -5.72
CA GLY A 294 15.58 6.16 -4.60
C GLY A 294 16.71 5.24 -5.04
N LEU A 295 17.20 4.42 -4.10
CA LEU A 295 18.16 3.35 -4.34
C LEU A 295 17.53 2.01 -3.99
N ARG A 296 17.93 0.95 -4.68
CA ARG A 296 17.43 -0.41 -4.44
C ARG A 296 18.58 -1.33 -4.03
N TYR A 297 18.26 -2.31 -3.20
CA TYR A 297 19.20 -3.36 -2.79
C TYR A 297 18.51 -4.74 -2.79
N PRO A 298 19.25 -5.86 -2.88
CA PRO A 298 18.70 -7.21 -2.81
C PRO A 298 18.07 -7.46 -1.43
N PHE A 299 16.82 -7.98 -1.38
CA PHE A 299 16.18 -8.29 -0.11
C PHE A 299 17.04 -9.23 0.75
N GLY A 300 17.18 -8.90 2.03
CA GLY A 300 17.98 -9.67 3.01
C GLY A 300 19.44 -9.25 3.08
N ASP A 301 19.96 -8.50 2.12
CA ASP A 301 21.32 -7.98 2.14
C ASP A 301 21.41 -6.69 2.96
N THR A 302 21.69 -6.85 4.26
CA THR A 302 21.79 -5.71 5.19
C THR A 302 23.04 -4.86 4.95
N HIS A 303 24.09 -5.44 4.36
CA HIS A 303 25.30 -4.70 3.98
C HIS A 303 25.00 -3.76 2.80
N ALA A 304 24.43 -4.27 1.71
CA ALA A 304 24.03 -3.43 0.58
C ALA A 304 22.99 -2.37 0.97
N MET A 305 22.12 -2.65 1.97
CA MET A 305 21.24 -1.65 2.55
C MET A 305 22.03 -0.55 3.25
N ALA A 306 23.02 -0.90 4.07
CA ALA A 306 23.87 0.06 4.79
C ALA A 306 24.65 0.93 3.80
N GLU A 307 25.27 0.34 2.78
CA GLU A 307 25.97 1.09 1.72
C GLU A 307 25.03 2.10 1.01
N ALA A 308 23.81 1.70 0.66
CA ALA A 308 22.83 2.60 0.03
C ALA A 308 22.42 3.76 0.96
N ILE A 309 22.24 3.49 2.25
CA ILE A 309 21.96 4.52 3.27
C ILE A 309 23.13 5.49 3.39
N VAL A 310 24.36 4.99 3.63
CA VAL A 310 25.57 5.80 3.77
C VAL A 310 25.78 6.68 2.55
N ARG A 311 25.65 6.11 1.35
CA ARG A 311 25.77 6.84 0.09
C ARG A 311 24.82 8.03 0.01
N LEU A 312 23.54 7.88 0.40
CA LEU A 312 22.57 8.99 0.42
C LEU A 312 22.86 10.00 1.54
N LEU A 313 23.44 9.56 2.66
CA LEU A 313 23.81 10.45 3.75
C LEU A 313 25.07 11.26 3.46
N GLN A 314 25.99 10.77 2.62
CA GLN A 314 27.31 11.37 2.37
C GLN A 314 27.46 12.03 1.01
N ASP A 315 26.55 11.76 0.05
CA ASP A 315 26.57 12.39 -1.29
C ASP A 315 25.41 13.40 -1.47
N PRO A 316 25.65 14.70 -1.20
CA PRO A 316 24.64 15.74 -1.34
C PRO A 316 24.14 15.93 -2.78
N ALA A 317 24.99 15.64 -3.79
CA ALA A 317 24.60 15.79 -5.19
C ALA A 317 23.62 14.68 -5.61
N LEU A 318 23.92 13.43 -5.22
CA LEU A 318 23.01 12.30 -5.40
C LEU A 318 21.68 12.55 -4.68
N TYR A 319 21.75 12.98 -3.41
CA TYR A 319 20.57 13.30 -2.61
C TYR A 319 19.69 14.35 -3.31
N ALA A 320 20.25 15.50 -3.70
CA ALA A 320 19.51 16.60 -4.33
C ALA A 320 18.84 16.15 -5.64
N ARG A 321 19.55 15.38 -6.46
CA ARG A 321 19.01 14.81 -7.71
C ARG A 321 17.83 13.88 -7.45
N LEU A 322 17.98 12.93 -6.53
CA LEU A 322 16.91 11.97 -6.22
C LEU A 322 15.71 12.65 -5.57
N SER A 323 15.94 13.62 -4.66
CA SER A 323 14.90 14.41 -4.01
C SER A 323 14.05 15.19 -5.03
N GLN A 324 14.70 15.89 -5.96
CA GLN A 324 14.01 16.62 -7.02
C GLN A 324 13.15 15.71 -7.89
N VAL A 325 13.72 14.59 -8.32
CA VAL A 325 13.00 13.62 -9.15
C VAL A 325 11.86 12.95 -8.40
N ALA A 326 12.05 12.62 -7.12
CA ALA A 326 11.02 12.05 -6.26
C ALA A 326 9.79 12.95 -6.20
N SER A 327 9.97 14.24 -5.89
CA SER A 327 8.88 15.22 -5.84
C SER A 327 8.17 15.39 -7.19
N ALA A 328 8.90 15.42 -8.30
CA ALA A 328 8.29 15.53 -9.62
C ALA A 328 7.53 14.26 -10.02
N ASN A 329 8.05 13.08 -9.67
CA ASN A 329 7.46 11.80 -10.03
C ASN A 329 6.11 11.54 -9.34
N VAL A 330 5.89 12.10 -8.14
CA VAL A 330 4.66 11.87 -7.38
C VAL A 330 3.42 12.45 -8.06
N GLU A 331 3.58 13.46 -8.91
CA GLU A 331 2.47 14.07 -9.67
C GLU A 331 1.71 13.08 -10.56
N ARG A 332 2.36 12.03 -11.04
CA ARG A 332 1.69 10.98 -11.84
C ARG A 332 0.72 10.15 -11.01
N PHE A 333 0.85 10.15 -9.67
CA PHE A 333 -0.01 9.44 -8.74
C PHE A 333 -1.08 10.35 -8.13
N ARG A 334 -1.19 11.57 -8.66
CA ARG A 334 -2.26 12.49 -8.29
C ARG A 334 -3.60 11.81 -8.46
N TRP A 335 -4.41 11.97 -7.47
CA TRP A 335 -5.73 11.39 -7.36
C TRP A 335 -6.63 11.61 -8.60
N SER A 336 -6.65 12.83 -9.17
CA SER A 336 -7.40 13.14 -10.38
C SER A 336 -6.98 12.28 -11.59
N ARG A 337 -5.69 11.97 -11.71
CA ARG A 337 -5.15 11.10 -12.77
C ARG A 337 -5.51 9.63 -12.56
N VAL A 338 -5.16 9.11 -11.39
CA VAL A 338 -5.40 7.70 -11.05
C VAL A 338 -6.89 7.38 -11.01
N GLY A 339 -7.70 8.33 -10.51
CA GLY A 339 -9.15 8.20 -10.50
C GLY A 339 -9.73 8.11 -11.91
N ALA A 340 -9.27 8.94 -12.85
CA ALA A 340 -9.69 8.88 -14.25
C ALA A 340 -9.27 7.56 -14.94
N GLU A 341 -8.11 7.00 -14.58
CA GLU A 341 -7.71 5.67 -15.07
C GLU A 341 -8.61 4.57 -14.51
N PHE A 342 -8.97 4.65 -13.24
CA PHE A 342 -9.89 3.70 -12.61
C PHE A 342 -11.31 3.82 -13.19
N GLU A 343 -11.81 5.03 -13.41
CA GLU A 343 -13.11 5.28 -14.04
C GLU A 343 -13.20 4.63 -15.44
N ARG A 344 -12.14 4.72 -16.26
CA ARG A 344 -12.10 4.03 -17.56
C ARG A 344 -12.31 2.52 -17.42
N VAL A 345 -11.75 1.90 -16.37
CA VAL A 345 -11.97 0.48 -16.09
C VAL A 345 -13.43 0.23 -15.67
N VAL A 346 -14.03 1.11 -14.88
CA VAL A 346 -15.45 1.03 -14.48
C VAL A 346 -16.36 1.12 -15.72
N VAL A 347 -16.13 2.10 -16.59
CA VAL A 347 -16.89 2.27 -17.84
C VAL A 347 -16.73 1.07 -18.77
N GLN A 348 -15.52 0.52 -18.90
CA GLN A 348 -15.27 -0.70 -19.68
C GLN A 348 -16.02 -1.91 -19.09
N ALA A 349 -16.03 -2.05 -17.76
CA ALA A 349 -16.80 -3.09 -17.09
C ALA A 349 -18.29 -3.00 -17.41
N TYR A 350 -18.85 -1.80 -17.33
CA TYR A 350 -20.25 -1.53 -17.68
C TYR A 350 -20.55 -1.87 -19.14
N ALA A 351 -19.72 -1.40 -20.08
CA ALA A 351 -19.88 -1.62 -21.50
C ALA A 351 -19.85 -3.11 -21.88
N SER A 352 -19.06 -3.92 -21.18
CA SER A 352 -18.97 -5.36 -21.42
C SER A 352 -20.30 -6.13 -21.19
N ARG A 353 -21.22 -5.55 -20.44
CA ARG A 353 -22.55 -6.11 -20.18
C ARG A 353 -23.60 -5.72 -21.24
N GLN A 354 -23.36 -4.64 -21.99
CA GLN A 354 -24.32 -4.09 -22.99
C GLN A 354 -23.65 -3.89 -24.34
N PRO A 355 -23.21 -4.96 -25.03
CA PRO A 355 -22.49 -4.82 -26.29
C PRO A 355 -23.30 -4.06 -27.37
N ASP A 356 -24.62 -4.12 -27.32
CA ASP A 356 -25.50 -3.52 -28.33
C ASP A 356 -25.83 -2.03 -28.11
N ARG A 357 -25.56 -1.46 -26.93
CA ARG A 357 -25.83 -0.04 -26.63
C ARG A 357 -24.68 0.92 -26.91
N VAL A 358 -23.44 0.41 -26.90
CA VAL A 358 -22.23 1.24 -27.09
C VAL A 358 -21.95 1.50 -28.57
N ALA A 359 -22.50 0.72 -29.47
CA ALA A 359 -22.35 0.92 -30.93
C ALA A 359 -23.26 2.02 -31.52
N GLN A 360 -24.08 2.68 -30.71
CA GLN A 360 -25.09 3.67 -31.19
C GLN A 360 -24.82 5.12 -30.71
N ASN A 361 -23.73 5.38 -30.00
CA ASN A 361 -23.23 6.72 -29.67
C ASN A 361 -21.77 6.90 -30.15
#